data_586a074c1ef823dcf94ac88873c18d3d
#
_entry.id   586a074c1ef823dcf94ac88873c18d3d
#
_cell.length_a   1.000
_cell.length_b   1.000
_cell.length_c   1.000
_cell.angle_alpha   90.00
_cell.angle_beta   90.00
_cell.angle_gamma   90.00
#
_symmetry.space_group_name_H-M   'P 1'
#
loop_
_entity.id
_entity.type
_entity.pdbx_description
1 polymer ?
#
loop_
_entity_poly.entity_id
_entity_poly.type
_entity_poly.pdbx_seq_one_letter_code
_entity_poly.pdbx_strand_id
1 'polypeptide(L)'
;LYLFSDEVYREYIYTGSPYISACHLEGIENNVILIDSVSKRYSECGIRIGALITKNEAVRRAVMKFCQARLSPPLIGQIVAEASLDAPEEYYRNVYDEYVERRKCLIDGLNRIPGVYSPIPMGAFYTVAKLPVDDSEKFCRWCLTDFNYEGETVMMAPASGFYTTPGAGINQVRIAYVLKKDDLTRALTVLRKALEAYPGREDK
;
A
#
# COMPACT_ATOMS: atom_id res chain seq x y z
N LEU A 1 -14.82 -23.68 1.66
CA LEU A 1 -13.84 -22.61 1.70
C LEU A 1 -14.54 -21.25 1.78
N TYR A 2 -13.89 -20.26 2.39
CA TYR A 2 -14.32 -18.87 2.37
C TYR A 2 -13.39 -18.05 1.49
N LEU A 3 -13.95 -17.06 0.80
CA LEU A 3 -13.21 -16.05 0.03
C LEU A 3 -13.19 -14.75 0.83
N PHE A 4 -12.01 -14.36 1.33
CA PHE A 4 -11.77 -13.04 1.89
C PHE A 4 -11.28 -12.12 0.78
N SER A 5 -12.02 -11.04 0.51
CA SER A 5 -11.68 -10.03 -0.48
C SER A 5 -11.42 -8.70 0.22
N ASP A 6 -10.15 -8.29 0.25
CA ASP A 6 -9.76 -6.97 0.72
C ASP A 6 -9.84 -5.98 -0.45
N GLU A 7 -10.85 -5.12 -0.42
CA GLU A 7 -11.18 -4.20 -1.51
C GLU A 7 -10.88 -2.74 -1.20
N VAL A 8 -10.02 -2.49 -0.20
CA VAL A 8 -9.70 -1.13 0.26
C VAL A 8 -9.03 -0.24 -0.80
N TYR A 9 -8.44 -0.84 -1.85
CA TYR A 9 -7.76 -0.13 -2.94
C TYR A 9 -8.58 -0.02 -4.22
N ARG A 10 -9.88 -0.26 -4.20
CA ARG A 10 -10.74 -0.28 -5.39
C ARG A 10 -10.76 1.02 -6.21
N GLU A 11 -10.43 2.16 -5.61
CA GLU A 11 -10.33 3.45 -6.30
C GLU A 11 -8.98 3.64 -7.04
N TYR A 12 -8.00 2.76 -6.78
CA TYR A 12 -6.64 2.86 -7.32
C TYR A 12 -6.36 1.74 -8.31
N ILE A 13 -7.14 1.67 -9.39
CA ILE A 13 -6.99 0.69 -10.49
C ILE A 13 -6.52 1.43 -11.73
N TYR A 14 -5.31 1.11 -12.21
CA TYR A 14 -4.66 1.83 -13.31
C TYR A 14 -4.68 1.09 -14.64
N THR A 15 -5.43 0.00 -14.74
CA THR A 15 -5.51 -0.85 -15.95
C THR A 15 -6.54 -0.38 -16.96
N GLY A 16 -7.41 0.59 -16.61
CA GLY A 16 -8.60 0.94 -17.38
C GLY A 16 -9.73 -0.10 -17.30
N SER A 17 -9.52 -1.22 -16.60
CA SER A 17 -10.56 -2.22 -16.35
C SER A 17 -11.51 -1.75 -15.25
N PRO A 18 -12.81 -2.04 -15.35
CA PRO A 18 -13.76 -1.72 -14.28
C PRO A 18 -13.43 -2.54 -13.02
N TYR A 19 -13.68 -1.95 -11.87
CA TYR A 19 -13.66 -2.67 -10.61
C TYR A 19 -14.83 -3.65 -10.54
N ILE A 20 -14.57 -4.88 -10.11
CA ILE A 20 -15.56 -5.93 -9.87
C ILE A 20 -15.37 -6.43 -8.44
N SER A 21 -16.38 -6.20 -7.59
CA SER A 21 -16.37 -6.69 -6.21
C SER A 21 -16.62 -8.21 -6.16
N ALA A 22 -15.99 -8.88 -5.19
CA ALA A 22 -16.28 -10.29 -4.89
C ALA A 22 -17.76 -10.50 -4.50
N CYS A 23 -18.47 -9.47 -4.08
CA CYS A 23 -19.91 -9.51 -3.80
C CYS A 23 -20.79 -9.76 -5.04
N HIS A 24 -20.23 -9.61 -6.27
CA HIS A 24 -20.92 -9.92 -7.51
C HIS A 24 -20.78 -11.39 -7.96
N LEU A 25 -20.03 -12.21 -7.23
CA LEU A 25 -19.86 -13.62 -7.54
C LEU A 25 -21.14 -14.38 -7.17
N GLU A 26 -21.80 -14.94 -8.18
CA GLU A 26 -23.05 -15.68 -8.02
C GLU A 26 -22.81 -17.12 -7.55
N GLY A 27 -23.72 -17.64 -6.73
CA GLY A 27 -23.72 -19.02 -6.22
C GLY A 27 -22.78 -19.28 -5.06
N ILE A 28 -21.98 -18.30 -4.65
CA ILE A 28 -21.07 -18.41 -3.50
C ILE A 28 -21.21 -17.26 -2.49
N GLU A 29 -22.32 -16.55 -2.51
CA GLU A 29 -22.55 -15.33 -1.74
C GLU A 29 -22.34 -15.53 -0.23
N ASN A 30 -22.70 -16.72 0.28
CA ASN A 30 -22.48 -17.08 1.69
C ASN A 30 -21.02 -17.43 2.03
N ASN A 31 -20.17 -17.55 1.02
CA ASN A 31 -18.74 -17.83 1.21
C ASN A 31 -17.88 -16.56 1.08
N VAL A 32 -18.46 -15.45 0.63
CA VAL A 32 -17.74 -14.19 0.44
C VAL A 32 -17.73 -13.38 1.73
N ILE A 33 -16.55 -12.91 2.10
CA ILE A 33 -16.30 -11.97 3.20
C ILE A 33 -15.49 -10.83 2.63
N LEU A 34 -16.15 -9.69 2.42
CA LEU A 34 -15.51 -8.48 1.90
C LEU A 34 -15.02 -7.61 3.07
N ILE A 35 -13.81 -7.12 2.95
CA ILE A 35 -13.19 -6.16 3.88
C ILE A 35 -13.03 -4.83 3.15
N ASP A 36 -13.50 -3.76 3.76
CA ASP A 36 -13.40 -2.40 3.23
C ASP A 36 -13.01 -1.40 4.33
N SER A 37 -12.56 -0.23 3.93
CA SER A 37 -12.18 0.84 4.84
C SER A 37 -12.25 2.21 4.17
N VAL A 38 -12.59 3.23 4.94
CA VAL A 38 -12.50 4.64 4.52
C VAL A 38 -11.05 5.12 4.39
N SER A 39 -10.10 4.39 4.97
CA SER A 39 -8.68 4.77 5.10
C SER A 39 -8.01 5.16 3.79
N LYS A 40 -8.34 4.47 2.68
CA LYS A 40 -7.69 4.68 1.39
C LYS A 40 -8.56 5.53 0.47
N ARG A 41 -9.85 5.21 0.39
CA ARG A 41 -10.81 5.90 -0.46
C ARG A 41 -10.90 7.39 -0.16
N TYR A 42 -10.92 7.77 1.13
CA TYR A 42 -11.12 9.14 1.57
C TYR A 42 -9.87 9.76 2.21
N SER A 43 -8.71 9.10 2.10
CA SER A 43 -7.47 9.53 2.77
C SER A 43 -7.57 9.66 4.29
N GLU A 44 -8.43 8.87 4.92
CA GLU A 44 -8.84 8.97 6.33
C GLU A 44 -8.25 7.84 7.20
N CYS A 45 -7.02 7.44 6.95
CA CYS A 45 -6.40 6.33 7.68
C CYS A 45 -6.32 6.54 9.20
N GLY A 46 -6.33 7.79 9.67
CA GLY A 46 -6.25 8.15 11.09
C GLY A 46 -7.54 7.93 11.88
N ILE A 47 -8.71 7.95 11.24
CA ILE A 47 -10.00 7.82 11.95
C ILE A 47 -10.36 6.40 12.34
N ARG A 48 -9.66 5.39 11.81
CA ARG A 48 -9.77 3.97 12.18
C ARG A 48 -11.15 3.33 11.96
N ILE A 49 -11.76 3.58 10.83
CA ILE A 49 -13.08 3.04 10.43
C ILE A 49 -12.91 2.06 9.26
N GLY A 50 -13.50 0.90 9.39
CA GLY A 50 -13.58 -0.14 8.37
C GLY A 50 -14.82 -0.98 8.54
N ALA A 51 -15.10 -1.83 7.54
CA ALA A 51 -16.28 -2.67 7.50
C ALA A 51 -15.94 -4.09 7.08
N LEU A 52 -16.64 -5.06 7.66
CA LEU A 52 -16.72 -6.43 7.19
C LEU A 52 -18.13 -6.64 6.64
N ILE A 53 -18.23 -7.09 5.41
CA ILE A 53 -19.50 -7.26 4.69
C ILE A 53 -19.63 -8.73 4.26
N THR A 54 -20.72 -9.37 4.66
CA THR A 54 -21.00 -10.76 4.27
C THR A 54 -22.49 -11.08 4.36
N LYS A 55 -22.99 -11.96 3.49
CA LYS A 55 -24.32 -12.55 3.59
C LYS A 55 -24.34 -13.76 4.53
N ASN A 56 -23.18 -14.27 4.95
CA ASN A 56 -23.09 -15.40 5.86
C ASN A 56 -23.51 -15.03 7.29
N GLU A 57 -24.67 -15.50 7.70
CA GLU A 57 -25.26 -15.20 9.00
C GLU A 57 -24.41 -15.70 10.18
N ALA A 58 -23.77 -16.87 10.05
CA ALA A 58 -22.93 -17.45 11.12
C ALA A 58 -21.67 -16.61 11.32
N VAL A 59 -21.02 -16.18 10.23
CA VAL A 59 -19.85 -15.28 10.27
C VAL A 59 -20.26 -13.94 10.88
N ARG A 60 -21.38 -13.34 10.42
CA ARG A 60 -21.86 -12.06 10.91
C ARG A 60 -22.10 -12.08 12.42
N ARG A 61 -22.77 -13.15 12.93
CA ARG A 61 -22.99 -13.30 14.37
C ARG A 61 -21.72 -13.49 15.17
N ALA A 62 -20.75 -14.23 14.64
CA ALA A 62 -19.46 -14.44 15.31
C ALA A 62 -18.67 -13.10 15.38
N VAL A 63 -18.56 -12.40 14.26
CA VAL A 63 -17.85 -11.10 14.19
C VAL A 63 -18.52 -10.06 15.08
N MET A 64 -19.87 -10.02 15.15
CA MET A 64 -20.57 -9.10 16.04
C MET A 64 -20.17 -9.28 17.51
N LYS A 65 -19.95 -10.53 17.98
CA LYS A 65 -19.47 -10.76 19.35
C LYS A 65 -18.07 -10.15 19.58
N PHE A 66 -17.17 -10.26 18.60
CA PHE A 66 -15.86 -9.62 18.68
C PHE A 66 -15.96 -8.09 18.66
N CYS A 67 -16.85 -7.54 17.83
CA CYS A 67 -17.12 -6.10 17.81
C CYS A 67 -17.64 -5.59 19.14
N GLN A 68 -18.56 -6.33 19.77
CA GLN A 68 -19.12 -6.00 21.09
C GLN A 68 -18.05 -6.08 22.20
N ALA A 69 -17.16 -7.10 22.15
CA ALA A 69 -16.05 -7.23 23.09
C ALA A 69 -15.02 -6.10 22.97
N ARG A 70 -14.74 -5.65 21.73
CA ARG A 70 -13.83 -4.54 21.44
C ARG A 70 -14.46 -3.18 21.70
N LEU A 71 -15.76 -3.08 21.79
CA LEU A 71 -16.59 -1.87 21.78
C LEU A 71 -16.66 -1.20 20.39
N SER A 72 -17.48 -0.14 20.29
CA SER A 72 -17.70 0.58 19.04
C SER A 72 -16.43 1.32 18.56
N PRO A 73 -16.29 1.56 17.25
CA PRO A 73 -15.29 2.51 16.75
C PRO A 73 -15.49 3.91 17.34
N PRO A 74 -14.47 4.78 17.32
CA PRO A 74 -14.58 6.15 17.84
C PRO A 74 -15.75 6.91 17.22
N LEU A 75 -16.59 7.56 18.01
CA LEU A 75 -17.76 8.29 17.53
C LEU A 75 -17.40 9.37 16.50
N ILE A 76 -16.36 10.16 16.74
CA ILE A 76 -15.91 11.19 15.79
C ILE A 76 -15.51 10.54 14.46
N GLY A 77 -14.84 9.39 14.49
CA GLY A 77 -14.48 8.65 13.28
C GLY A 77 -15.70 8.18 12.49
N GLN A 78 -16.78 7.76 13.18
CA GLN A 78 -18.03 7.37 12.52
C GLN A 78 -18.71 8.57 11.84
N ILE A 79 -18.77 9.73 12.51
CA ILE A 79 -19.35 10.96 11.95
C ILE A 79 -18.56 11.42 10.72
N VAL A 80 -17.22 11.39 10.78
CA VAL A 80 -16.39 11.77 9.64
C VAL A 80 -16.58 10.78 8.48
N ALA A 81 -16.60 9.48 8.75
CA ALA A 81 -16.83 8.46 7.72
C ALA A 81 -18.20 8.58 7.06
N GLU A 82 -19.24 8.94 7.82
CA GLU A 82 -20.58 9.20 7.29
C GLU A 82 -20.57 10.43 6.37
N ALA A 83 -19.97 11.54 6.80
CA ALA A 83 -19.85 12.76 5.99
C ALA A 83 -19.06 12.54 4.69
N SER A 84 -18.10 11.62 4.69
CA SER A 84 -17.29 11.30 3.51
C SER A 84 -18.09 10.61 2.40
N LEU A 85 -19.26 10.04 2.69
CA LEU A 85 -20.15 9.46 1.67
C LEU A 85 -20.66 10.51 0.68
N ASP A 86 -20.71 11.78 1.08
CA ASP A 86 -21.13 12.93 0.27
C ASP A 86 -19.95 13.55 -0.52
N ALA A 87 -18.78 12.92 -0.52
CA ALA A 87 -17.63 13.42 -1.28
C ALA A 87 -17.95 13.50 -2.78
N PRO A 88 -17.68 14.65 -3.43
CA PRO A 88 -18.03 14.83 -4.84
C PRO A 88 -17.15 13.96 -5.75
N GLU A 89 -17.68 13.59 -6.92
CA GLU A 89 -16.95 12.83 -7.95
C GLU A 89 -15.61 13.47 -8.36
N GLU A 90 -15.52 14.79 -8.29
CA GLU A 90 -14.32 15.54 -8.56
C GLU A 90 -13.18 15.19 -7.58
N TYR A 91 -13.51 14.93 -6.30
CA TYR A 91 -12.53 14.49 -5.31
C TYR A 91 -11.84 13.20 -5.75
N TYR A 92 -12.60 12.18 -6.16
CA TYR A 92 -12.04 10.89 -6.57
C TYR A 92 -11.17 11.02 -7.83
N ARG A 93 -11.60 11.83 -8.80
CA ARG A 93 -10.81 12.08 -10.01
C ARG A 93 -9.49 12.77 -9.70
N ASN A 94 -9.53 13.83 -8.90
CA ASN A 94 -8.33 14.58 -8.53
C ASN A 94 -7.33 13.70 -7.75
N VAL A 95 -7.83 12.88 -6.82
CA VAL A 95 -6.98 11.93 -6.08
C VAL A 95 -6.40 10.87 -7.01
N TYR A 96 -7.18 10.31 -7.91
CA TYR A 96 -6.71 9.32 -8.88
C TYR A 96 -5.61 9.88 -9.78
N ASP A 97 -5.83 11.05 -10.37
CA ASP A 97 -4.87 11.72 -11.26
C ASP A 97 -3.56 12.04 -10.53
N GLU A 98 -3.62 12.53 -9.30
CA GLU A 98 -2.45 12.77 -8.46
C GLU A 98 -1.65 11.48 -8.23
N TYR A 99 -2.31 10.36 -7.93
CA TYR A 99 -1.62 9.09 -7.72
C TYR A 99 -1.08 8.48 -9.01
N VAL A 100 -1.69 8.71 -10.16
CA VAL A 100 -1.13 8.36 -11.47
C VAL A 100 0.20 9.07 -11.69
N GLU A 101 0.26 10.39 -11.40
CA GLU A 101 1.49 11.19 -11.53
C GLU A 101 2.58 10.76 -10.53
N ARG A 102 2.22 10.51 -9.27
CA ARG A 102 3.16 10.01 -8.26
C ARG A 102 3.72 8.65 -8.63
N ARG A 103 2.85 7.72 -9.08
CA ARG A 103 3.25 6.41 -9.58
C ARG A 103 4.28 6.55 -10.71
N LYS A 104 3.97 7.36 -11.72
CA LYS A 104 4.86 7.60 -12.86
C LYS A 104 6.20 8.16 -12.39
N CYS A 105 6.19 9.18 -11.54
CA CYS A 105 7.40 9.79 -11.00
C CYS A 105 8.29 8.77 -10.28
N LEU A 106 7.70 7.96 -9.37
CA LEU A 106 8.46 6.98 -8.61
C LEU A 106 9.01 5.87 -9.51
N ILE A 107 8.18 5.25 -10.36
CA ILE A 107 8.58 4.09 -11.17
C ILE A 107 9.63 4.48 -12.20
N ASP A 108 9.43 5.60 -12.90
CA ASP A 108 10.43 6.11 -13.85
C ASP A 108 11.75 6.46 -13.15
N GLY A 109 11.66 7.05 -11.94
CA GLY A 109 12.83 7.41 -11.15
C GLY A 109 13.61 6.19 -10.63
N LEU A 110 12.92 5.17 -10.10
CA LEU A 110 13.53 3.92 -9.63
C LEU A 110 14.26 3.22 -10.77
N ASN A 111 13.62 3.05 -11.92
CA ASN A 111 14.19 2.32 -13.06
C ASN A 111 15.35 3.08 -13.77
N ARG A 112 15.63 4.34 -13.38
CA ARG A 112 16.82 5.09 -13.80
C ARG A 112 18.02 4.86 -12.87
N ILE A 113 17.83 4.28 -11.70
CA ILE A 113 18.92 3.98 -10.78
C ILE A 113 19.57 2.65 -11.22
N PRO A 114 20.88 2.62 -11.50
CA PRO A 114 21.56 1.39 -11.94
C PRO A 114 21.33 0.22 -10.99
N GLY A 115 20.94 -0.94 -11.54
CA GLY A 115 20.67 -2.17 -10.78
C GLY A 115 19.32 -2.23 -10.09
N VAL A 116 18.52 -1.15 -10.08
CA VAL A 116 17.15 -1.14 -9.53
C VAL A 116 16.16 -1.55 -10.61
N TYR A 117 15.19 -2.36 -10.23
CA TYR A 117 14.05 -2.71 -11.09
C TYR A 117 12.75 -2.63 -10.30
N SER A 118 11.80 -1.90 -10.85
CA SER A 118 10.43 -1.83 -10.33
C SER A 118 9.44 -2.06 -11.46
N PRO A 119 8.53 -3.05 -11.33
CA PRO A 119 7.42 -3.20 -12.27
C PRO A 119 6.48 -2.01 -12.17
N ILE A 120 5.67 -1.78 -13.20
CA ILE A 120 4.61 -0.77 -13.17
C ILE A 120 3.43 -1.34 -12.39
N PRO A 121 3.08 -0.80 -11.21
CA PRO A 121 1.92 -1.27 -10.45
C PRO A 121 0.62 -1.04 -11.21
N MET A 122 -0.24 -2.05 -11.23
CA MET A 122 -1.56 -1.97 -11.88
C MET A 122 -2.67 -1.51 -10.92
N GLY A 123 -2.36 -1.39 -9.64
CA GLY A 123 -3.29 -0.91 -8.61
C GLY A 123 -2.57 -0.48 -7.33
N ALA A 124 -3.33 -0.02 -6.34
CA ALA A 124 -2.86 0.50 -5.06
C ALA A 124 -1.93 1.73 -5.22
N PHE A 125 -1.15 2.06 -4.20
CA PHE A 125 -0.19 3.17 -4.22
C PHE A 125 1.19 2.77 -3.66
N TYR A 126 1.61 1.56 -3.94
CA TYR A 126 2.96 1.06 -3.64
C TYR A 126 3.46 0.10 -4.74
N THR A 127 4.76 -0.09 -4.76
CA THR A 127 5.44 -1.05 -5.60
C THR A 127 6.38 -1.91 -4.78
N VAL A 128 6.75 -3.07 -5.30
CA VAL A 128 7.88 -3.87 -4.81
C VAL A 128 9.02 -3.73 -5.81
N ALA A 129 10.09 -3.10 -5.37
CA ALA A 129 11.28 -2.88 -6.18
C ALA A 129 12.40 -3.82 -5.77
N LYS A 130 13.13 -4.35 -6.75
CA LYS A 130 14.39 -5.07 -6.54
C LYS A 130 15.53 -4.06 -6.52
N LEU A 131 16.39 -4.16 -5.51
CA LEU A 131 17.56 -3.32 -5.32
C LEU A 131 18.86 -4.12 -5.52
N PRO A 132 19.97 -3.49 -5.93
CA PRO A 132 21.28 -4.12 -6.04
C PRO A 132 21.96 -4.22 -4.65
N VAL A 133 21.37 -5.00 -3.75
CA VAL A 133 21.85 -5.18 -2.36
C VAL A 133 21.85 -6.66 -1.98
N ASP A 134 22.75 -7.03 -1.08
CA ASP A 134 22.87 -8.39 -0.53
C ASP A 134 21.62 -8.80 0.28
N ASP A 135 21.10 -7.86 1.06
CA ASP A 135 19.98 -8.08 1.96
C ASP A 135 19.21 -6.77 2.21
N SER A 136 17.93 -6.75 1.86
CA SER A 136 17.09 -5.57 2.00
C SER A 136 16.82 -5.17 3.46
N GLU A 137 16.80 -6.11 4.41
CA GLU A 137 16.63 -5.78 5.82
C GLU A 137 17.88 -5.08 6.37
N LYS A 138 19.07 -5.58 6.00
CA LYS A 138 20.32 -4.92 6.37
C LYS A 138 20.40 -3.53 5.75
N PHE A 139 20.06 -3.40 4.47
CA PHE A 139 20.06 -2.11 3.78
C PHE A 139 19.10 -1.12 4.42
N CYS A 140 17.83 -1.53 4.68
CA CYS A 140 16.84 -0.66 5.31
C CYS A 140 17.28 -0.24 6.72
N ARG A 141 17.86 -1.15 7.50
CA ARG A 141 18.40 -0.82 8.84
C ARG A 141 19.53 0.18 8.72
N TRP A 142 20.51 -0.10 7.85
CA TRP A 142 21.66 0.78 7.62
C TRP A 142 21.23 2.18 7.16
N CYS A 143 20.22 2.31 6.31
CA CYS A 143 19.66 3.61 5.94
C CYS A 143 19.19 4.42 7.15
N LEU A 144 18.71 3.77 8.22
CA LEU A 144 18.16 4.44 9.40
C LEU A 144 19.21 4.68 10.49
N THR A 145 20.29 3.90 10.54
CA THR A 145 21.28 3.96 11.63
C THR A 145 22.60 4.62 11.24
N ASP A 146 23.04 4.46 10.00
CA ASP A 146 24.39 4.78 9.57
C ASP A 146 24.44 5.76 8.39
N PHE A 147 23.41 5.79 7.55
CA PHE A 147 23.39 6.62 6.34
C PHE A 147 22.75 7.98 6.59
N ASN A 148 23.40 9.00 6.05
CA ASN A 148 22.87 10.37 6.01
C ASN A 148 23.36 11.06 4.72
N TYR A 149 22.43 11.70 4.01
CA TYR A 149 22.74 12.55 2.87
C TYR A 149 22.08 13.90 3.04
N GLU A 150 22.87 14.93 3.35
CA GLU A 150 22.39 16.32 3.60
C GLU A 150 21.34 16.42 4.70
N GLY A 151 21.47 15.62 5.76
CA GLY A 151 20.52 15.58 6.87
C GLY A 151 19.29 14.68 6.64
N GLU A 152 19.24 13.94 5.54
CA GLU A 152 18.10 13.12 5.15
C GLU A 152 18.46 11.66 4.95
N THR A 153 17.48 10.78 5.10
CA THR A 153 17.55 9.37 4.74
C THR A 153 16.23 8.90 4.13
N VAL A 154 16.18 7.64 3.68
CA VAL A 154 14.96 7.00 3.17
C VAL A 154 14.53 5.85 4.08
N MET A 155 13.21 5.70 4.24
CA MET A 155 12.60 4.59 4.97
C MET A 155 11.74 3.76 4.01
N MET A 156 12.01 2.45 3.98
CA MET A 156 11.32 1.49 3.13
C MET A 156 11.00 0.23 3.94
N ALA A 157 10.05 -0.57 3.48
CA ALA A 157 9.76 -1.85 4.10
C ALA A 157 10.51 -2.97 3.35
N PRO A 158 11.41 -3.73 4.00
CA PRO A 158 12.02 -4.91 3.39
C PRO A 158 10.93 -5.93 3.05
N ALA A 159 11.05 -6.61 1.91
CA ALA A 159 9.99 -7.46 1.39
C ALA A 159 10.16 -8.96 1.70
N SER A 160 11.28 -9.38 2.28
CA SER A 160 11.54 -10.79 2.63
C SER A 160 10.42 -11.42 3.47
N GLY A 161 9.86 -10.67 4.43
CA GLY A 161 8.75 -11.10 5.27
C GLY A 161 7.38 -11.22 4.57
N PHE A 162 7.24 -10.81 3.31
CA PHE A 162 6.02 -10.97 2.52
C PHE A 162 5.94 -12.31 1.77
N TYR A 163 7.01 -13.08 1.77
CA TYR A 163 7.12 -14.36 1.07
C TYR A 163 7.20 -15.52 2.05
N THR A 164 6.52 -16.61 1.73
CA THR A 164 6.63 -17.88 2.49
C THR A 164 7.80 -18.73 2.00
N THR A 165 8.27 -18.52 0.78
CA THR A 165 9.41 -19.24 0.20
C THR A 165 10.72 -18.70 0.79
N PRO A 166 11.54 -19.53 1.43
CA PRO A 166 12.83 -19.11 1.98
C PRO A 166 13.72 -18.45 0.93
N GLY A 167 14.31 -17.30 1.27
CA GLY A 167 15.21 -16.54 0.39
C GLY A 167 14.50 -15.68 -0.68
N ALA A 168 13.18 -15.82 -0.85
CA ALA A 168 12.44 -14.92 -1.72
C ALA A 168 12.40 -13.51 -1.14
N GLY A 169 12.49 -12.50 -2.01
CA GLY A 169 12.39 -11.09 -1.62
C GLY A 169 13.59 -10.53 -0.85
N ILE A 170 14.70 -11.28 -0.72
CA ILE A 170 15.85 -10.88 0.09
C ILE A 170 16.46 -9.52 -0.32
N ASN A 171 16.38 -9.18 -1.60
CA ASN A 171 16.87 -7.92 -2.14
C ASN A 171 15.73 -7.02 -2.65
N GLN A 172 14.53 -7.21 -2.12
CA GLN A 172 13.35 -6.43 -2.51
C GLN A 172 12.85 -5.56 -1.36
N VAL A 173 12.30 -4.41 -1.72
CA VAL A 173 11.67 -3.47 -0.80
C VAL A 173 10.30 -3.05 -1.31
N ARG A 174 9.34 -2.85 -0.39
CA ARG A 174 8.07 -2.19 -0.71
C ARG A 174 8.20 -0.70 -0.48
N ILE A 175 7.84 0.09 -1.48
CA ILE A 175 7.88 1.54 -1.47
C ILE A 175 6.47 2.07 -1.77
N ALA A 176 5.95 2.95 -0.91
CA ALA A 176 4.68 3.64 -1.13
C ALA A 176 4.93 5.02 -1.77
N TYR A 177 4.12 5.41 -2.77
CA TYR A 177 4.22 6.72 -3.42
C TYR A 177 3.16 7.69 -2.87
N VAL A 178 3.16 7.86 -1.54
CA VAL A 178 2.21 8.71 -0.81
C VAL A 178 2.67 10.15 -0.62
N LEU A 179 3.94 10.44 -0.88
CA LEU A 179 4.52 11.77 -0.80
C LEU A 179 4.18 12.59 -2.05
N LYS A 180 4.32 13.92 -1.96
CA LYS A 180 4.23 14.82 -3.11
C LYS A 180 5.33 14.51 -4.12
N LYS A 181 5.13 14.90 -5.39
CA LYS A 181 6.05 14.60 -6.49
C LYS A 181 7.47 15.14 -6.25
N ASP A 182 7.59 16.34 -5.68
CA ASP A 182 8.90 16.94 -5.36
C ASP A 182 9.63 16.14 -4.27
N ASP A 183 8.91 15.72 -3.22
CA ASP A 183 9.45 14.90 -2.15
C ASP A 183 9.85 13.50 -2.66
N LEU A 184 9.05 12.90 -3.57
CA LEU A 184 9.41 11.65 -4.24
C LEU A 184 10.70 11.79 -5.07
N THR A 185 10.84 12.89 -5.80
CA THR A 185 12.06 13.19 -6.58
C THR A 185 13.27 13.33 -5.66
N ARG A 186 13.10 14.01 -4.53
CA ARG A 186 14.15 14.11 -3.50
C ARG A 186 14.49 12.75 -2.90
N ALA A 187 13.48 11.96 -2.51
CA ALA A 187 13.66 10.62 -1.95
C ALA A 187 14.40 9.68 -2.92
N LEU A 188 14.12 9.76 -4.22
CA LEU A 188 14.84 9.02 -5.27
C LEU A 188 16.32 9.40 -5.33
N THR A 189 16.65 10.70 -5.15
CA THR A 189 18.02 11.17 -5.09
C THR A 189 18.73 10.61 -3.87
N VAL A 190 18.10 10.68 -2.70
CA VAL A 190 18.62 10.13 -1.44
C VAL A 190 18.81 8.61 -1.53
N LEU A 191 17.83 7.88 -2.09
CA LEU A 191 17.92 6.43 -2.31
C LEU A 191 19.09 6.07 -3.21
N ARG A 192 19.29 6.79 -4.33
CA ARG A 192 20.45 6.57 -5.21
C ARG A 192 21.77 6.74 -4.45
N LYS A 193 21.88 7.80 -3.64
CA LYS A 193 23.08 8.05 -2.81
C LYS A 193 23.28 6.98 -1.74
N ALA A 194 22.21 6.49 -1.14
CA ALA A 194 22.27 5.37 -0.21
C ALA A 194 22.79 4.10 -0.90
N LEU A 195 22.29 3.76 -2.08
CA LEU A 195 22.75 2.61 -2.85
C LEU A 195 24.22 2.76 -3.32
N GLU A 196 24.67 3.98 -3.67
CA GLU A 196 26.06 4.26 -4.03
C GLU A 196 27.01 4.03 -2.83
N ALA A 197 26.57 4.33 -1.61
CA ALA A 197 27.39 4.28 -0.40
C ALA A 197 27.27 2.96 0.40
N TYR A 198 26.27 2.14 0.11
CA TYR A 198 25.99 0.92 0.90
C TYR A 198 27.09 -0.14 0.74
N PRO A 199 27.70 -0.62 1.87
CA PRO A 199 28.79 -1.59 1.80
C PRO A 199 28.42 -2.96 1.21
N GLY A 200 27.13 -3.34 1.32
CA GLY A 200 26.58 -4.60 0.80
C GLY A 200 25.94 -4.46 -0.59
N ARG A 201 26.34 -3.45 -1.36
CA ARG A 201 25.91 -3.30 -2.74
C ARG A 201 26.45 -4.42 -3.63
N GLU A 202 25.56 -5.00 -4.43
CA GLU A 202 25.91 -5.99 -5.45
C GLU A 202 25.87 -5.33 -6.85
N ASP A 203 27.03 -5.04 -7.40
CA ASP A 203 27.17 -4.63 -8.81
C ASP A 203 27.07 -5.88 -9.70
N LYS A 204 25.96 -6.03 -10.42
CA LYS A 204 25.80 -7.03 -11.48
C LYS A 204 25.69 -6.37 -12.83
#